data_b4c049ae0ccff9e682534f1c36eaa6bd
#
_entry.id   b4c049ae0ccff9e682534f1c36eaa6bd
#
_cell.length_a   1.000
_cell.length_b   1.000
_cell.length_c   1.000
_cell.angle_alpha   90.00
_cell.angle_beta   90.00
_cell.angle_gamma   90.00
#
_symmetry.space_group_name_H-M   'P 1'
#
loop_
_entity.id
_entity.type
_entity.pdbx_description
1 polymer ?
#
loop_
_entity_poly.entity_id
_entity_poly.type
_entity_poly.pdbx_seq_one_letter_code
_entity_poly.pdbx_strand_id
1 'polypeptide(L)'
;MSEVVNVEELFASKVFTRATMRERLPKNVYKEVIKVMDQGGELSLATADVVAKAMKDWAVENGATHYTHWFQPLTGITAEKHDSFVSHPDESGKMIMEFSGKELIKGEPDASSFPSGGLRATFEARGYTAWDITSPAFLKEDATGVILCIPTAFCSYKGEALDKKTPLLRSMEAVSEQAVRIVRLFGNREATKVVASVGPEQEYF
;
A
#
# COMPACT_ATOMS: atom_id res chain seq x y z
N MET A 1 -6.31 23.76 28.10
CA MET A 1 -6.63 22.39 28.58
C MET A 1 -6.25 21.49 27.42
N SER A 2 -5.26 20.60 27.59
CA SER A 2 -4.91 19.61 26.57
C SER A 2 -6.09 18.62 26.47
N GLU A 3 -6.64 18.45 25.28
CA GLU A 3 -7.61 17.40 25.02
C GLU A 3 -6.98 16.05 25.39
N VAL A 4 -7.69 15.28 26.20
CA VAL A 4 -7.25 13.91 26.53
C VAL A 4 -7.41 13.08 25.26
N VAL A 5 -6.29 12.69 24.68
CA VAL A 5 -6.25 11.87 23.47
C VAL A 5 -6.78 10.48 23.81
N ASN A 6 -7.89 10.09 23.20
CA ASN A 6 -8.39 8.72 23.28
C ASN A 6 -7.60 7.83 22.30
N VAL A 7 -6.66 7.05 22.81
CA VAL A 7 -5.77 6.21 22.00
C VAL A 7 -6.54 5.15 21.21
N GLU A 8 -7.63 4.59 21.78
CA GLU A 8 -8.45 3.58 21.10
C GLU A 8 -9.16 4.14 19.87
N GLU A 9 -9.63 5.38 19.93
CA GLU A 9 -10.26 6.06 18.80
C GLU A 9 -9.23 6.56 17.77
N LEU A 10 -8.03 6.94 18.23
CA LEU A 10 -6.97 7.47 17.38
C LEU A 10 -6.26 6.35 16.61
N PHE A 11 -6.05 5.19 17.24
CA PHE A 11 -5.30 4.09 16.64
C PHE A 11 -5.95 3.58 15.37
N ALA A 12 -5.18 3.61 14.27
CA ALA A 12 -5.62 3.19 12.93
C ALA A 12 -6.83 3.98 12.36
N SER A 13 -7.22 5.12 12.93
CA SER A 13 -8.31 5.96 12.42
C SER A 13 -8.07 6.46 10.99
N LYS A 14 -6.81 6.62 10.59
CA LYS A 14 -6.38 7.06 9.25
C LYS A 14 -5.84 5.92 8.40
N VAL A 15 -6.30 4.69 8.62
CA VAL A 15 -5.87 3.50 7.87
C VAL A 15 -7.05 2.88 7.13
N PHE A 16 -6.84 2.53 5.86
CA PHE A 16 -7.83 1.80 5.04
C PHE A 16 -7.83 0.33 5.43
N THR A 17 -8.48 0.04 6.57
CA THR A 17 -8.50 -1.27 7.23
C THR A 17 -9.40 -2.26 6.52
N ARG A 18 -9.32 -3.55 6.91
CA ARG A 18 -10.30 -4.58 6.48
C ARG A 18 -11.74 -4.22 6.89
N ALA A 19 -11.94 -3.52 8.00
CA ALA A 19 -13.24 -3.03 8.41
C ALA A 19 -13.76 -1.97 7.44
N THR A 20 -12.93 -0.98 7.12
CA THR A 20 -13.23 0.06 6.11
C THR A 20 -13.52 -0.56 4.74
N MET A 21 -12.74 -1.54 4.31
CA MET A 21 -12.98 -2.29 3.06
C MET A 21 -14.35 -2.99 3.07
N ARG A 22 -14.72 -3.63 4.18
CA ARG A 22 -16.00 -4.33 4.32
C ARG A 22 -17.20 -3.39 4.19
N GLU A 23 -17.08 -2.18 4.69
CA GLU A 23 -18.14 -1.17 4.63
C GLU A 23 -18.29 -0.56 3.24
N ARG A 24 -17.18 -0.40 2.52
CA ARG A 24 -17.12 0.37 1.27
C ARG A 24 -17.12 -0.48 0.00
N LEU A 25 -16.75 -1.76 0.09
CA LEU A 25 -16.68 -2.64 -1.07
C LEU A 25 -17.94 -3.51 -1.20
N PRO A 26 -18.38 -3.79 -2.43
CA PRO A 26 -19.35 -4.87 -2.69
C PRO A 26 -18.86 -6.19 -2.08
N LYS A 27 -19.81 -7.00 -1.55
CA LYS A 27 -19.48 -8.24 -0.83
C LYS A 27 -18.61 -9.22 -1.61
N ASN A 28 -18.82 -9.34 -2.92
CA ASN A 28 -18.02 -10.20 -3.80
C ASN A 28 -16.60 -9.67 -3.97
N VAL A 29 -16.44 -8.36 -4.18
CA VAL A 29 -15.13 -7.69 -4.30
C VAL A 29 -14.35 -7.80 -2.99
N TYR A 30 -14.99 -7.53 -1.86
CA TYR A 30 -14.37 -7.70 -0.54
C TYR A 30 -13.84 -9.12 -0.33
N LYS A 31 -14.64 -10.15 -0.65
CA LYS A 31 -14.19 -11.54 -0.53
C LYS A 31 -12.99 -11.87 -1.41
N GLU A 32 -12.96 -11.36 -2.64
CA GLU A 32 -11.83 -11.55 -3.56
C GLU A 32 -10.57 -10.89 -3.03
N VAL A 33 -10.67 -9.63 -2.59
CA VAL A 33 -9.55 -8.88 -2.00
C VAL A 33 -8.99 -9.62 -0.78
N ILE A 34 -9.82 -10.04 0.17
CA ILE A 34 -9.39 -10.77 1.36
C ILE A 34 -8.74 -12.11 0.99
N LYS A 35 -9.27 -12.81 0.00
CA LYS A 35 -8.66 -14.05 -0.48
C LYS A 35 -7.25 -13.81 -1.01
N VAL A 36 -7.05 -12.77 -1.82
CA VAL A 36 -5.72 -12.42 -2.36
C VAL A 36 -4.78 -11.98 -1.24
N MET A 37 -5.25 -11.19 -0.27
CA MET A 37 -4.45 -10.79 0.89
C MET A 37 -3.97 -11.99 1.74
N ASP A 38 -4.82 -12.99 1.91
CA ASP A 38 -4.54 -14.13 2.80
C ASP A 38 -3.81 -15.28 2.10
N GLN A 39 -4.09 -15.51 0.83
CA GLN A 39 -3.61 -16.66 0.08
C GLN A 39 -2.60 -16.32 -1.03
N GLY A 40 -2.43 -15.04 -1.32
CA GLY A 40 -1.69 -14.58 -2.49
C GLY A 40 -2.50 -14.66 -3.78
N GLY A 41 -1.90 -14.23 -4.88
CA GLY A 41 -2.51 -14.18 -6.20
C GLY A 41 -2.60 -12.75 -6.73
N GLU A 42 -3.27 -12.59 -7.86
CA GLU A 42 -3.46 -11.31 -8.52
C GLU A 42 -4.93 -10.91 -8.50
N LEU A 43 -5.20 -9.62 -8.33
CA LEU A 43 -6.51 -9.04 -8.53
C LEU A 43 -6.76 -8.78 -10.02
N SER A 44 -7.98 -9.02 -10.46
CA SER A 44 -8.40 -8.53 -11.78
C SER A 44 -8.38 -7.00 -11.81
N LEU A 45 -8.14 -6.41 -12.99
CA LEU A 45 -8.18 -4.95 -13.14
C LEU A 45 -9.57 -4.40 -12.76
N ALA A 46 -10.63 -5.10 -13.11
CA ALA A 46 -12.00 -4.70 -12.75
C ALA A 46 -12.21 -4.66 -11.22
N THR A 47 -11.67 -5.64 -10.49
CA THR A 47 -11.70 -5.64 -9.01
C THR A 47 -10.85 -4.50 -8.45
N ALA A 48 -9.66 -4.28 -9.02
CA ALA A 48 -8.78 -3.19 -8.62
C ALA A 48 -9.41 -1.80 -8.85
N ASP A 49 -10.17 -1.61 -9.94
CA ASP A 49 -10.90 -0.34 -10.20
C ASP A 49 -11.93 -0.06 -9.10
N VAL A 50 -12.67 -1.07 -8.66
CA VAL A 50 -13.65 -0.91 -7.56
C VAL A 50 -12.94 -0.58 -6.25
N VAL A 51 -11.82 -1.22 -5.96
CA VAL A 51 -11.02 -0.94 -4.76
C VAL A 51 -10.43 0.47 -4.82
N ALA A 52 -9.83 0.85 -5.95
CA ALA A 52 -9.25 2.17 -6.16
C ALA A 52 -10.30 3.28 -5.95
N LYS A 53 -11.49 3.12 -6.54
CA LYS A 53 -12.60 4.07 -6.33
C LYS A 53 -12.97 4.18 -4.86
N ALA A 54 -13.17 3.07 -4.15
CA ALA A 54 -13.54 3.08 -2.74
C ALA A 54 -12.45 3.70 -1.86
N MET A 55 -11.19 3.41 -2.16
CA MET A 55 -10.02 3.97 -1.46
C MET A 55 -9.91 5.47 -1.69
N LYS A 56 -10.09 5.95 -2.93
CA LYS A 56 -10.12 7.37 -3.27
C LYS A 56 -11.28 8.08 -2.55
N ASP A 57 -12.51 7.54 -2.64
CA ASP A 57 -13.68 8.15 -2.03
C ASP A 57 -13.47 8.29 -0.50
N TRP A 58 -12.94 7.26 0.16
CA TRP A 58 -12.57 7.32 1.58
C TRP A 58 -11.48 8.38 1.85
N ALA A 59 -10.45 8.44 1.03
CA ALA A 59 -9.35 9.39 1.20
C ALA A 59 -9.83 10.84 1.04
N VAL A 60 -10.64 11.11 0.01
CA VAL A 60 -11.21 12.44 -0.26
C VAL A 60 -12.17 12.89 0.85
N GLU A 61 -13.00 12.00 1.39
CA GLU A 61 -13.86 12.28 2.56
C GLU A 61 -13.04 12.67 3.80
N ASN A 62 -11.79 12.21 3.89
CA ASN A 62 -10.84 12.56 4.94
C ASN A 62 -9.88 13.71 4.55
N GLY A 63 -10.18 14.45 3.48
CA GLY A 63 -9.46 15.65 3.08
C GLY A 63 -8.29 15.45 2.14
N ALA A 64 -8.03 14.22 1.67
CA ALA A 64 -6.96 13.98 0.71
C ALA A 64 -7.27 14.54 -0.67
N THR A 65 -6.29 15.17 -1.29
CA THR A 65 -6.36 15.69 -2.66
C THR A 65 -5.42 14.97 -3.62
N HIS A 66 -4.45 14.27 -3.05
CA HIS A 66 -3.39 13.56 -3.76
C HIS A 66 -3.24 12.15 -3.19
N TYR A 67 -2.60 11.28 -3.97
CA TYR A 67 -2.11 9.98 -3.53
C TYR A 67 -0.63 9.84 -3.83
N THR A 68 0.03 8.90 -3.17
CA THR A 68 1.42 8.56 -3.44
C THR A 68 1.63 7.05 -3.39
N HIS A 69 2.40 6.53 -4.33
CA HIS A 69 3.03 5.22 -4.17
C HIS A 69 4.22 5.38 -3.22
N TRP A 70 4.08 4.79 -2.05
CA TRP A 70 5.01 4.90 -0.93
C TRP A 70 5.87 3.64 -0.86
N PHE A 71 7.19 3.78 -1.00
CA PHE A 71 8.11 2.65 -1.11
C PHE A 71 9.47 2.92 -0.48
N GLN A 72 10.23 1.86 -0.22
CA GLN A 72 11.53 1.87 0.43
C GLN A 72 12.62 1.40 -0.55
N PRO A 73 13.19 2.29 -1.36
CA PRO A 73 14.27 1.91 -2.27
C PRO A 73 15.52 1.48 -1.51
N LEU A 74 16.47 0.83 -2.21
CA LEU A 74 17.72 0.34 -1.60
C LEU A 74 18.59 1.43 -0.99
N THR A 75 18.38 2.70 -1.34
CA THR A 75 19.05 3.86 -0.71
C THR A 75 18.77 4.04 0.78
N GLY A 76 17.69 3.43 1.28
CA GLY A 76 17.26 3.53 2.66
C GLY A 76 16.41 4.74 3.01
N ILE A 77 16.20 5.66 2.08
CA ILE A 77 15.31 6.82 2.24
C ILE A 77 13.97 6.48 1.60
N THR A 78 12.87 6.72 2.32
CA THR A 78 11.51 6.54 1.79
C THR A 78 11.31 7.41 0.55
N ALA A 79 10.76 6.83 -0.50
CA ALA A 79 10.41 7.50 -1.74
C ALA A 79 8.89 7.55 -1.91
N GLU A 80 8.43 8.60 -2.57
CA GLU A 80 7.01 8.91 -2.75
C GLU A 80 6.78 9.38 -4.18
N LYS A 81 5.93 8.66 -4.93
CA LYS A 81 5.45 9.11 -6.24
C LYS A 81 4.10 9.79 -6.07
N HIS A 82 4.13 11.10 -5.93
CA HIS A 82 2.93 11.91 -5.76
C HIS A 82 2.18 12.14 -7.07
N ASP A 83 0.87 11.90 -7.03
CA ASP A 83 -0.05 12.21 -8.11
C ASP A 83 -1.34 12.84 -7.55
N SER A 84 -1.99 13.68 -8.33
CA SER A 84 -3.27 14.29 -7.97
C SER A 84 -4.43 13.38 -8.33
N PHE A 85 -5.49 13.38 -7.52
CA PHE A 85 -6.78 12.80 -7.93
C PHE A 85 -7.52 13.64 -8.97
N VAL A 86 -7.12 14.91 -9.15
CA VAL A 86 -7.79 15.81 -10.08
C VAL A 86 -7.46 15.42 -11.51
N SER A 87 -8.50 15.08 -12.26
CA SER A 87 -8.44 14.78 -13.69
C SER A 87 -8.87 15.98 -14.53
N HIS A 88 -8.91 15.79 -15.84
CA HIS A 88 -9.41 16.82 -16.77
C HIS A 88 -10.87 17.19 -16.46
N PRO A 89 -11.25 18.46 -16.71
CA PRO A 89 -12.64 18.85 -16.59
C PRO A 89 -13.56 18.03 -17.51
N ASP A 90 -14.77 17.73 -17.03
CA ASP A 90 -15.81 17.15 -17.87
C ASP A 90 -16.31 18.15 -18.94
N GLU A 91 -17.23 17.72 -19.80
CA GLU A 91 -17.81 18.58 -20.86
C GLU A 91 -18.51 19.83 -20.32
N SER A 92 -18.90 19.85 -19.04
CA SER A 92 -19.45 21.01 -18.35
C SER A 92 -18.41 21.96 -17.75
N GLY A 93 -17.11 21.61 -17.85
CA GLY A 93 -16.00 22.34 -17.25
C GLY A 93 -15.81 22.05 -15.75
N LYS A 94 -16.49 21.04 -15.20
CA LYS A 94 -16.35 20.65 -13.80
C LYS A 94 -15.17 19.70 -13.62
N MET A 95 -14.30 20.00 -12.66
CA MET A 95 -13.19 19.13 -12.29
C MET A 95 -13.69 17.81 -11.72
N ILE A 96 -13.07 16.71 -12.17
CA ILE A 96 -13.39 15.37 -11.74
C ILE A 96 -12.22 14.86 -10.88
N MET A 97 -12.52 14.07 -9.85
CA MET A 97 -11.51 13.32 -9.09
C MET A 97 -11.62 11.85 -9.45
N GLU A 98 -10.52 11.30 -10.00
CA GLU A 98 -10.44 9.93 -10.48
C GLU A 98 -9.25 9.21 -9.85
N PHE A 99 -9.36 7.92 -9.74
CA PHE A 99 -8.28 7.00 -9.37
C PHE A 99 -8.64 5.61 -9.87
N SER A 100 -7.87 5.10 -10.80
CA SER A 100 -8.14 3.82 -11.45
C SER A 100 -7.39 2.65 -10.78
N GLY A 101 -7.87 1.45 -11.03
CA GLY A 101 -7.16 0.24 -10.61
C GLY A 101 -5.77 0.11 -11.23
N LYS A 102 -5.57 0.62 -12.44
CA LYS A 102 -4.25 0.66 -13.08
C LYS A 102 -3.27 1.54 -12.28
N GLU A 103 -3.71 2.72 -11.85
CA GLU A 103 -2.93 3.63 -11.03
C GLU A 103 -2.69 3.08 -9.62
N LEU A 104 -3.67 2.35 -9.06
CA LEU A 104 -3.51 1.66 -7.79
C LEU A 104 -2.44 0.55 -7.88
N ILE A 105 -2.53 -0.32 -8.89
CA ILE A 105 -1.68 -1.52 -9.00
C ILE A 105 -0.25 -1.15 -9.32
N LYS A 106 -0.01 -0.19 -10.21
CA LYS A 106 1.31 0.09 -10.77
C LYS A 106 1.55 1.58 -10.98
N GLY A 107 2.73 2.03 -10.57
CA GLY A 107 3.24 3.36 -10.87
C GLY A 107 4.64 3.30 -11.46
N GLU A 108 4.99 4.32 -12.24
CA GLU A 108 6.34 4.50 -12.77
C GLU A 108 6.95 5.73 -12.10
N PRO A 109 7.83 5.56 -11.08
CA PRO A 109 8.49 6.68 -10.44
C PRO A 109 9.50 7.31 -11.38
N ASP A 110 9.73 8.58 -11.20
CA ASP A 110 10.80 9.33 -11.86
C ASP A 110 11.82 9.86 -10.84
N ALA A 111 12.77 10.67 -11.29
CA ALA A 111 13.80 11.22 -10.42
C ALA A 111 13.23 12.08 -9.28
N SER A 112 12.08 12.72 -9.47
CA SER A 112 11.42 13.55 -8.44
C SER A 112 10.83 12.74 -7.29
N SER A 113 10.59 11.44 -7.51
CA SER A 113 10.09 10.52 -6.48
C SER A 113 11.12 10.18 -5.41
N PHE A 114 12.40 10.46 -5.65
CA PHE A 114 13.51 10.10 -4.76
C PHE A 114 14.06 11.34 -4.04
N PRO A 115 14.02 11.39 -2.69
CA PRO A 115 14.51 12.54 -1.94
C PRO A 115 15.99 12.85 -2.13
N SER A 116 16.80 11.84 -2.49
CA SER A 116 18.24 12.00 -2.72
C SER A 116 18.59 12.84 -3.96
N GLY A 117 17.70 12.91 -4.94
CA GLY A 117 17.93 13.68 -6.19
C GLY A 117 19.17 13.27 -6.97
N GLY A 118 19.46 14.03 -8.07
CA GLY A 118 20.67 13.90 -8.86
C GLY A 118 20.77 12.64 -9.74
N LEU A 119 22.00 12.35 -10.21
CA LEU A 119 22.27 11.23 -11.14
C LEU A 119 21.86 9.86 -10.58
N ARG A 120 22.04 9.66 -9.29
CA ARG A 120 21.67 8.42 -8.63
C ARG A 120 20.16 8.20 -8.62
N ALA A 121 19.37 9.22 -8.32
CA ALA A 121 17.92 9.16 -8.36
C ALA A 121 17.41 8.83 -9.77
N THR A 122 18.00 9.43 -10.81
CA THR A 122 17.68 9.13 -12.21
C THR A 122 17.96 7.67 -12.57
N PHE A 123 19.02 7.09 -12.03
CA PHE A 123 19.36 5.69 -12.24
C PHE A 123 18.42 4.76 -11.49
N GLU A 124 18.09 5.09 -10.24
CA GLU A 124 17.19 4.33 -9.36
C GLU A 124 15.73 4.37 -9.86
N ALA A 125 15.31 5.41 -10.58
CA ALA A 125 13.98 5.54 -11.16
C ALA A 125 13.67 4.55 -12.31
N ARG A 126 14.60 3.65 -12.64
CA ARG A 126 14.44 2.65 -13.71
C ARG A 126 13.67 1.41 -13.26
N GLY A 127 12.42 1.57 -12.93
CA GLY A 127 11.58 0.48 -12.49
C GLY A 127 10.14 0.90 -12.35
N TYR A 128 9.38 0.10 -11.67
CA TYR A 128 7.99 0.38 -11.36
C TYR A 128 7.66 0.02 -9.92
N THR A 129 6.67 0.72 -9.37
CA THR A 129 6.06 0.37 -8.10
C THR A 129 4.91 -0.60 -8.34
N ALA A 130 4.76 -1.58 -7.44
CA ALA A 130 3.66 -2.53 -7.47
C ALA A 130 2.95 -2.51 -6.11
N TRP A 131 1.63 -2.34 -6.12
CA TRP A 131 0.84 -2.29 -4.90
C TRP A 131 1.06 -3.54 -4.04
N ASP A 132 1.41 -3.34 -2.78
CA ASP A 132 1.44 -4.40 -1.79
C ASP A 132 0.08 -4.48 -1.10
N ILE A 133 -0.78 -5.34 -1.58
CA ILE A 133 -2.11 -5.55 -1.04
C ILE A 133 -2.11 -6.06 0.42
N THR A 134 -0.99 -6.60 0.92
CA THR A 134 -0.86 -7.09 2.28
C THR A 134 -0.60 -5.99 3.30
N SER A 135 -0.18 -4.82 2.84
CA SER A 135 0.03 -3.62 3.65
C SER A 135 -1.12 -2.64 3.45
N PRO A 136 -1.77 -2.16 4.54
CA PRO A 136 -2.89 -1.25 4.41
C PRO A 136 -2.44 0.12 3.90
N ALA A 137 -3.23 0.73 3.00
CA ALA A 137 -3.08 2.13 2.66
C ALA A 137 -3.48 3.02 3.86
N PHE A 138 -2.90 4.20 3.96
CA PHE A 138 -3.11 5.10 5.08
C PHE A 138 -3.05 6.57 4.64
N LEU A 139 -3.58 7.45 5.46
CA LEU A 139 -3.50 8.89 5.24
C LEU A 139 -2.35 9.48 6.06
N LYS A 140 -1.50 10.24 5.37
CA LYS A 140 -0.48 11.10 5.97
C LYS A 140 -1.02 12.52 5.96
N GLU A 141 -1.00 13.15 7.11
CA GLU A 141 -1.41 14.54 7.29
C GLU A 141 -0.23 15.36 7.78
N ASP A 142 0.01 16.46 7.12
CA ASP A 142 1.02 17.44 7.51
C ASP A 142 0.53 18.88 7.24
N ALA A 143 1.42 19.87 7.41
CA ALA A 143 1.09 21.28 7.19
C ALA A 143 0.66 21.61 5.74
N THR A 144 0.94 20.74 4.78
CA THR A 144 0.63 20.92 3.35
C THR A 144 -0.70 20.30 2.95
N GLY A 145 -1.27 19.42 3.79
CA GLY A 145 -2.55 18.78 3.56
C GLY A 145 -2.56 17.30 3.89
N VAL A 146 -3.52 16.59 3.30
CA VAL A 146 -3.73 15.14 3.49
C VAL A 146 -3.43 14.42 2.18
N ILE A 147 -2.63 13.36 2.28
CA ILE A 147 -2.20 12.52 1.15
C ILE A 147 -2.52 11.06 1.44
N LEU A 148 -3.10 10.36 0.47
CA LEU A 148 -3.26 8.92 0.52
C LEU A 148 -1.94 8.23 0.20
N CYS A 149 -1.37 7.51 1.16
CA CYS A 149 -0.16 6.71 1.00
C CYS A 149 -0.52 5.25 0.70
N ILE A 150 -0.05 4.75 -0.44
CA ILE A 150 -0.28 3.38 -0.90
C ILE A 150 1.05 2.63 -0.80
N PRO A 151 1.21 1.69 0.16
CA PRO A 151 2.43 0.91 0.28
C PRO A 151 2.66 0.05 -0.98
N THR A 152 3.86 0.15 -1.55
CA THR A 152 4.23 -0.57 -2.76
C THR A 152 5.58 -1.25 -2.63
N ALA A 153 5.80 -2.31 -3.39
CA ALA A 153 7.11 -2.81 -3.75
C ALA A 153 7.69 -1.96 -4.90
N PHE A 154 9.01 -1.98 -5.05
CA PHE A 154 9.71 -1.33 -6.16
C PHE A 154 10.61 -2.33 -6.86
N CYS A 155 10.37 -2.55 -8.15
CA CYS A 155 11.02 -3.57 -8.96
C CYS A 155 11.53 -2.99 -10.28
N SER A 156 12.60 -3.60 -10.81
CA SER A 156 13.05 -3.33 -12.17
C SER A 156 12.05 -3.86 -13.20
N TYR A 157 12.17 -3.42 -14.46
CA TYR A 157 11.34 -3.94 -15.56
C TYR A 157 11.54 -5.45 -15.82
N LYS A 158 12.62 -6.04 -15.30
CA LYS A 158 12.90 -7.47 -15.34
C LYS A 158 12.45 -8.23 -14.08
N GLY A 159 11.82 -7.53 -13.12
CA GLY A 159 11.34 -8.13 -11.87
C GLY A 159 12.38 -8.27 -10.77
N GLU A 160 13.55 -7.65 -10.90
CA GLU A 160 14.54 -7.60 -9.83
C GLU A 160 14.08 -6.67 -8.73
N ALA A 161 14.28 -7.05 -7.46
CA ALA A 161 13.96 -6.20 -6.33
C ALA A 161 14.90 -4.99 -6.29
N LEU A 162 14.33 -3.78 -6.27
CA LEU A 162 15.03 -2.51 -6.11
C LEU A 162 14.71 -1.84 -4.76
N ASP A 163 14.06 -2.56 -3.87
CA ASP A 163 13.63 -2.12 -2.55
C ASP A 163 14.02 -3.11 -1.44
N LYS A 164 13.77 -2.73 -0.21
CA LYS A 164 13.97 -3.58 0.96
C LYS A 164 12.76 -4.45 1.26
N LYS A 165 11.57 -4.05 0.83
CA LYS A 165 10.31 -4.73 1.12
C LYS A 165 10.16 -6.05 0.37
N THR A 166 10.52 -6.09 -0.91
CA THR A 166 10.41 -7.32 -1.71
C THR A 166 11.22 -8.48 -1.15
N PRO A 167 12.50 -8.32 -0.76
CA PRO A 167 13.24 -9.38 -0.08
C PRO A 167 12.61 -9.80 1.25
N LEU A 168 12.07 -8.85 2.03
CA LEU A 168 11.38 -9.13 3.28
C LEU A 168 10.13 -10.00 3.05
N LEU A 169 9.27 -9.62 2.13
CA LEU A 169 8.05 -10.37 1.80
C LEU A 169 8.38 -11.79 1.32
N ARG A 170 9.38 -11.94 0.45
CA ARG A 170 9.86 -13.25 -0.01
C ARG A 170 10.41 -14.11 1.13
N SER A 171 11.14 -13.51 2.06
CA SER A 171 11.67 -14.24 3.23
C SER A 171 10.56 -14.69 4.17
N MET A 172 9.54 -13.86 4.38
CA MET A 172 8.35 -14.21 5.19
C MET A 172 7.58 -15.37 4.56
N GLU A 173 7.44 -15.41 3.24
CA GLU A 173 6.80 -16.51 2.53
C GLU A 173 7.60 -17.82 2.68
N ALA A 174 8.91 -17.77 2.46
CA ALA A 174 9.78 -18.91 2.64
C ALA A 174 9.75 -19.47 4.08
N VAL A 175 9.75 -18.59 5.08
CA VAL A 175 9.58 -19.00 6.50
C VAL A 175 8.21 -19.63 6.71
N SER A 176 7.13 -19.04 6.17
CA SER A 176 5.78 -19.58 6.28
C SER A 176 5.67 -21.00 5.73
N GLU A 177 6.23 -21.27 4.57
CA GLU A 177 6.24 -22.61 3.96
C GLU A 177 6.89 -23.64 4.86
N GLN A 178 8.07 -23.34 5.41
CA GLN A 178 8.78 -24.26 6.29
C GLN A 178 8.06 -24.42 7.63
N ALA A 179 7.52 -23.34 8.19
CA ALA A 179 6.77 -23.38 9.44
C ALA A 179 5.48 -24.22 9.30
N VAL A 180 4.75 -24.12 8.19
CA VAL A 180 3.59 -24.98 7.90
C VAL A 180 3.96 -26.44 7.86
N ARG A 181 5.14 -26.80 7.29
CA ARG A 181 5.63 -28.18 7.31
C ARG A 181 5.83 -28.69 8.74
N ILE A 182 6.43 -27.88 9.61
CA ILE A 182 6.65 -28.22 11.03
C ILE A 182 5.31 -28.37 11.75
N VAL A 183 4.40 -27.43 11.59
CA VAL A 183 3.06 -27.46 12.23
C VAL A 183 2.29 -28.73 11.84
N ARG A 184 2.43 -29.18 10.60
CA ARG A 184 1.82 -30.43 10.11
C ARG A 184 2.43 -31.69 10.76
N LEU A 185 3.73 -31.69 11.07
CA LEU A 185 4.38 -32.78 11.80
C LEU A 185 3.82 -32.93 13.23
N PHE A 186 3.37 -31.81 13.84
CA PHE A 186 2.68 -31.82 15.13
C PHE A 186 1.17 -32.09 15.03
N GLY A 187 0.68 -32.54 13.89
CA GLY A 187 -0.68 -33.02 13.69
C GLY A 187 -1.70 -32.00 13.21
N ASN A 188 -1.37 -30.71 13.12
CA ASN A 188 -2.27 -29.71 12.57
C ASN A 188 -2.21 -29.74 11.03
N ARG A 189 -3.26 -30.31 10.41
CA ARG A 189 -3.37 -30.43 8.93
C ARG A 189 -4.16 -29.27 8.29
N GLU A 190 -4.77 -28.42 9.08
CA GLU A 190 -5.64 -27.33 8.61
C GLU A 190 -4.85 -26.04 8.32
N ALA A 191 -3.73 -25.84 9.00
CA ALA A 191 -2.88 -24.68 8.79
C ALA A 191 -2.37 -24.61 7.34
N THR A 192 -2.69 -23.49 6.67
CA THR A 192 -2.25 -23.20 5.31
C THR A 192 -1.16 -22.14 5.24
N LYS A 193 -1.02 -21.34 6.31
CA LYS A 193 -0.07 -20.23 6.42
C LYS A 193 0.37 -20.04 7.85
N VAL A 194 1.63 -19.65 8.04
CA VAL A 194 2.17 -19.16 9.31
C VAL A 194 2.66 -17.73 9.09
N VAL A 195 2.28 -16.81 9.96
CA VAL A 195 2.62 -15.39 9.82
C VAL A 195 3.66 -15.03 10.87
N ALA A 196 4.74 -14.40 10.43
CA ALA A 196 5.73 -13.81 11.32
C ALA A 196 5.14 -12.53 11.95
N SER A 197 5.23 -12.41 13.27
CA SER A 197 4.85 -11.20 13.98
C SER A 197 6.10 -10.37 14.29
N VAL A 198 5.96 -9.05 14.31
CA VAL A 198 7.03 -8.12 14.67
C VAL A 198 6.52 -7.15 15.73
N GLY A 199 7.38 -6.83 16.69
CA GLY A 199 7.15 -5.78 17.69
C GLY A 199 8.19 -4.68 17.47
N PRO A 200 7.80 -3.47 17.03
CA PRO A 200 8.75 -2.37 16.87
C PRO A 200 9.17 -1.82 18.23
N GLU A 201 10.44 -1.46 18.34
CA GLU A 201 11.02 -0.78 19.50
C GLU A 201 11.65 0.55 19.07
N GLN A 202 11.68 1.52 19.97
CA GLN A 202 12.41 2.76 19.80
C GLN A 202 13.72 2.67 20.57
N GLU A 203 14.82 3.00 19.89
CA GLU A 203 16.13 3.11 20.50
C GLU A 203 16.65 4.54 20.34
N TYR A 204 17.18 5.09 21.42
CA TYR A 204 17.79 6.41 21.45
C TYR A 204 19.29 6.25 21.73
N PHE A 205 20.10 6.91 20.94
CA PHE A 205 21.56 6.99 21.11
C PHE A 205 21.96 8.34 21.66
#